data_19e6c3fbbc1ceb606becbd0060bf8ef7
#
_entry.id   19e6c3fbbc1ceb606becbd0060bf8ef7
#
_cell.length_a   1.000
_cell.length_b   1.000
_cell.length_c   1.000
_cell.angle_alpha   90.00
_cell.angle_beta   90.00
_cell.angle_gamma   90.00
#
_symmetry.space_group_name_H-M   'P 1'
#
loop_
_entity.id
_entity.type
_entity.pdbx_description
1 polymer ?
#
loop_
_entity_poly.entity_id
_entity_poly.type
_entity_poly.pdbx_seq_one_letter_code
_entity_poly.pdbx_strand_id
1 'polypeptide(L)'
;MKATSAAILVALSLALPVLALDPPPASSTASAKAQQTCGLGAAFHGGRRQELLGRVDEGLLLFRGLPETRAYLEFRQDKTFWYLTGIESPGATLLMDAASGRQVLFLPSPARNKEAWEGELWDSGDEWVGELTGFTEVRPASELLEVLEELTAKTRTIWISKHPHVAQAGCFDRAGPFDRRRAADPLDGRASREQALAEQLKERFGVEVKPIDGELFDMRRVKTAEEIDAMRRAGRAGAIAMVEAIRSTRAGIGEWDLDALMGWVHQREGGSGPAYHAIVGSGPNSLILHYSASSRRLEGGDMVLLDYGPELDHYTTDITRSWPVSGEFTPRMEELYDAVLAAQAAGIAAVRPGGTIADVERACARVLRERGLGKLIRHGSCHYIGLEDHDVGEYGEPLEP
;
A
#
# COMPACT_ATOMS: atom_id res chain seq x y z
N MET A 1 -51.82 33.39 -50.92
CA MET A 1 -50.96 33.96 -49.89
C MET A 1 -50.85 32.90 -48.77
N LYS A 2 -49.76 32.14 -48.77
CA LYS A 2 -49.46 31.17 -47.66
C LYS A 2 -48.12 31.59 -47.12
N ALA A 3 -48.14 32.00 -45.84
CA ALA A 3 -46.93 32.33 -45.08
C ALA A 3 -46.32 31.06 -44.53
N THR A 4 -45.10 30.77 -44.93
CA THR A 4 -44.31 29.68 -44.35
C THR A 4 -43.46 30.24 -43.23
N SER A 5 -43.80 29.86 -42.01
CA SER A 5 -42.96 30.13 -40.83
C SER A 5 -41.75 29.20 -40.81
N ALA A 6 -40.57 29.75 -40.96
CA ALA A 6 -39.32 29.02 -40.73
C ALA A 6 -39.00 29.05 -39.23
N ALA A 7 -39.01 27.90 -38.61
CA ALA A 7 -38.52 27.75 -37.22
C ALA A 7 -36.97 27.62 -37.24
N ILE A 8 -36.31 28.61 -36.71
CA ILE A 8 -34.87 28.59 -36.47
C ILE A 8 -34.63 27.82 -35.17
N LEU A 9 -34.06 26.60 -35.32
CA LEU A 9 -33.57 25.82 -34.20
C LEU A 9 -32.21 26.42 -33.77
N VAL A 10 -32.18 27.18 -32.70
CA VAL A 10 -30.95 27.62 -32.04
C VAL A 10 -30.47 26.45 -31.19
N ALA A 11 -29.49 25.69 -31.69
CA ALA A 11 -28.77 24.75 -30.88
C ALA A 11 -27.88 25.50 -29.90
N LEU A 12 -28.32 25.63 -28.65
CA LEU A 12 -27.43 26.08 -27.56
C LEU A 12 -26.49 24.96 -27.24
N SER A 13 -25.29 24.98 -27.84
CA SER A 13 -24.17 24.17 -27.35
C SER A 13 -23.71 24.79 -26.04
N LEU A 14 -24.18 24.23 -24.93
CA LEU A 14 -23.56 24.41 -23.62
C LEU A 14 -22.18 23.75 -23.65
N ALA A 15 -21.17 24.49 -24.12
CA ALA A 15 -19.80 24.19 -23.82
C ALA A 15 -19.65 24.38 -22.30
N LEU A 16 -19.70 23.28 -21.56
CA LEU A 16 -19.24 23.30 -20.18
C LEU A 16 -17.77 23.75 -20.23
N PRO A 17 -17.37 24.78 -19.44
CA PRO A 17 -15.97 25.13 -19.38
C PRO A 17 -15.23 23.88 -18.92
N VAL A 18 -14.30 23.40 -19.75
CA VAL A 18 -13.21 22.57 -19.27
C VAL A 18 -12.59 23.40 -18.16
N LEU A 19 -12.78 22.99 -16.92
CA LEU A 19 -12.08 23.58 -15.80
C LEU A 19 -10.59 23.47 -16.14
N ALA A 20 -10.02 24.58 -16.57
CA ALA A 20 -8.58 24.71 -16.61
C ALA A 20 -8.15 24.48 -15.16
N LEU A 21 -7.63 23.29 -14.91
CA LEU A 21 -6.98 23.00 -13.63
C LEU A 21 -5.84 23.98 -13.54
N ASP A 22 -5.90 24.86 -12.54
CA ASP A 22 -4.76 25.71 -12.24
C ASP A 22 -3.54 24.78 -12.14
N PRO A 23 -2.45 25.10 -12.84
CA PRO A 23 -1.22 24.36 -12.66
C PRO A 23 -0.90 24.38 -11.16
N PRO A 24 -0.44 23.28 -10.58
CA PRO A 24 -0.01 23.29 -9.19
C PRO A 24 0.93 24.48 -9.01
N PRO A 25 0.91 25.17 -7.84
CA PRO A 25 1.81 26.29 -7.59
C PRO A 25 3.21 25.80 -7.96
N ALA A 26 3.90 26.57 -8.82
CA ALA A 26 5.22 26.24 -9.29
C ALA A 26 6.05 25.85 -8.07
N SER A 27 6.40 24.57 -7.97
CA SER A 27 7.33 24.12 -6.96
C SER A 27 8.57 24.98 -7.17
N SER A 28 8.96 25.72 -6.13
CA SER A 28 10.22 26.43 -6.14
C SER A 28 11.27 25.44 -6.71
N THR A 29 12.14 25.93 -7.58
CA THR A 29 13.30 25.18 -8.06
C THR A 29 14.27 24.89 -6.92
N ALA A 30 13.79 24.13 -5.93
CA ALA A 30 14.64 23.45 -4.99
C ALA A 30 15.45 22.46 -5.81
N SER A 31 16.77 22.50 -5.65
CA SER A 31 17.74 21.58 -6.23
C SER A 31 17.18 20.15 -6.22
N ALA A 32 17.51 19.34 -7.24
CA ALA A 32 17.11 17.92 -7.28
C ALA A 32 17.42 17.15 -5.97
N LYS A 33 18.45 17.57 -5.22
CA LYS A 33 18.75 17.08 -3.85
C LYS A 33 17.67 17.42 -2.82
N ALA A 34 16.87 18.46 -3.00
CA ALA A 34 15.78 18.80 -2.08
C ALA A 34 14.54 17.89 -2.23
N GLN A 35 14.51 17.03 -3.24
CA GLN A 35 13.45 16.04 -3.45
C GLN A 35 13.80 14.65 -2.90
N GLN A 36 15.03 14.42 -2.47
CA GLN A 36 15.42 13.16 -1.86
C GLN A 36 14.97 13.16 -0.39
N THR A 37 13.91 12.44 -0.10
CA THR A 37 13.42 12.23 1.26
C THR A 37 13.74 10.81 1.71
N CYS A 38 14.21 10.66 2.95
CA CYS A 38 14.29 9.37 3.59
C CYS A 38 12.88 9.00 4.10
N GLY A 39 12.03 8.41 3.26
CA GLY A 39 10.70 8.00 3.63
C GLY A 39 9.92 9.05 4.45
N LEU A 40 9.50 8.69 5.67
CA LEU A 40 8.86 9.60 6.65
C LEU A 40 9.86 10.40 7.48
N GLY A 41 11.13 10.40 7.10
CA GLY A 41 12.20 11.13 7.75
C GLY A 41 13.08 10.26 8.66
N ALA A 42 14.36 10.67 8.79
CA ALA A 42 15.36 9.94 9.57
C ALA A 42 14.92 9.66 11.02
N ALA A 43 14.23 10.61 11.64
CA ALA A 43 13.78 10.48 13.04
C ALA A 43 12.72 9.35 13.19
N PHE A 44 11.78 9.26 12.23
CA PHE A 44 10.78 8.19 12.23
C PHE A 44 11.46 6.82 12.07
N HIS A 45 12.21 6.62 11.00
CA HIS A 45 12.85 5.32 10.73
C HIS A 45 13.87 4.93 11.79
N GLY A 46 14.64 5.90 12.30
CA GLY A 46 15.53 5.71 13.45
C GLY A 46 14.79 5.28 14.70
N GLY A 47 13.65 5.91 15.00
CA GLY A 47 12.77 5.54 16.10
C GLY A 47 12.24 4.11 15.98
N ARG A 48 11.84 3.68 14.77
CA ARG A 48 11.39 2.30 14.52
C ARG A 48 12.52 1.28 14.78
N ARG A 49 13.74 1.58 14.32
CA ARG A 49 14.89 0.71 14.60
C ARG A 49 15.21 0.62 16.09
N GLN A 50 15.18 1.74 16.82
CA GLN A 50 15.43 1.75 18.26
C GLN A 50 14.34 0.99 19.02
N GLU A 51 13.08 1.16 18.65
CA GLU A 51 11.98 0.41 19.27
C GLU A 51 12.13 -1.09 19.03
N LEU A 52 12.47 -1.52 17.81
CA LEU A 52 12.67 -2.92 17.50
C LEU A 52 13.85 -3.51 18.27
N LEU A 53 14.98 -2.78 18.37
CA LEU A 53 16.12 -3.19 19.18
C LEU A 53 15.75 -3.36 20.66
N GLY A 54 14.87 -2.50 21.19
CA GLY A 54 14.39 -2.60 22.56
C GLY A 54 13.47 -3.80 22.85
N ARG A 55 13.01 -4.49 21.81
CA ARG A 55 12.17 -5.71 21.92
C ARG A 55 12.96 -7.01 21.86
N VAL A 56 14.28 -6.93 21.63
CA VAL A 56 15.16 -8.09 21.47
C VAL A 56 16.34 -7.96 22.43
N ASP A 57 16.51 -8.93 23.31
CA ASP A 57 17.57 -8.88 24.34
C ASP A 57 18.97 -9.12 23.75
N GLU A 58 19.09 -9.99 22.74
CA GLU A 58 20.38 -10.39 22.16
C GLU A 58 20.25 -10.85 20.71
N GLY A 59 21.35 -10.87 19.98
CA GLY A 59 21.44 -11.37 18.61
C GLY A 59 21.55 -10.26 17.57
N LEU A 60 21.71 -10.67 16.33
CA LEU A 60 21.71 -9.78 15.17
C LEU A 60 20.32 -9.72 14.55
N LEU A 61 19.93 -8.55 14.07
CA LEU A 61 18.72 -8.38 13.27
C LEU A 61 19.15 -8.07 11.85
N LEU A 62 18.72 -8.89 10.89
CA LEU A 62 19.13 -8.76 9.48
C LEU A 62 17.90 -8.58 8.59
N PHE A 63 17.84 -7.46 7.88
CA PHE A 63 16.79 -7.14 6.92
C PHE A 63 17.41 -6.87 5.56
N ARG A 64 16.91 -7.56 4.53
CA ARG A 64 17.38 -7.39 3.17
C ARG A 64 16.33 -6.70 2.32
N GLY A 65 16.68 -5.55 1.78
CA GLY A 65 15.92 -4.91 0.73
C GLY A 65 15.76 -5.78 -0.51
N LEU A 66 14.83 -5.47 -1.39
CA LEU A 66 14.63 -6.20 -2.64
C LEU A 66 15.81 -5.98 -3.59
N PRO A 67 16.16 -6.98 -4.41
CA PRO A 67 17.08 -6.79 -5.52
C PRO A 67 16.41 -5.98 -6.63
N GLU A 68 17.17 -5.59 -7.63
CA GLU A 68 16.62 -5.06 -8.86
C GLU A 68 15.50 -5.96 -9.42
N THR A 69 14.45 -5.31 -9.93
CA THR A 69 13.39 -6.02 -10.64
C THR A 69 13.84 -6.41 -12.05
N ARG A 70 13.33 -7.53 -12.56
CA ARG A 70 13.47 -7.90 -13.98
C ARG A 70 12.51 -7.14 -14.89
N ALA A 71 11.45 -6.58 -14.31
CA ALA A 71 10.46 -5.81 -15.04
C ALA A 71 10.97 -4.37 -15.23
N TYR A 72 10.63 -3.77 -16.36
CA TYR A 72 10.94 -2.37 -16.64
C TYR A 72 9.87 -1.49 -15.96
N LEU A 73 9.92 -1.50 -14.62
CA LEU A 73 9.01 -0.78 -13.74
C LEU A 73 9.82 0.03 -12.73
N GLU A 74 9.20 1.08 -12.22
CA GLU A 74 9.77 1.82 -11.09
C GLU A 74 10.06 0.86 -9.93
N PHE A 75 11.26 0.98 -9.35
CA PHE A 75 11.64 0.15 -8.21
C PHE A 75 10.81 0.52 -6.99
N ARG A 76 10.36 -0.49 -6.28
CA ARG A 76 9.69 -0.36 -4.98
C ARG A 76 10.35 -1.32 -4.00
N GLN A 77 10.67 -0.79 -2.84
CA GLN A 77 11.35 -1.52 -1.78
C GLN A 77 10.39 -2.47 -1.05
N ASP A 78 10.97 -3.48 -0.39
CA ASP A 78 10.27 -4.25 0.64
C ASP A 78 9.75 -3.32 1.74
N LYS A 79 8.47 -3.42 2.09
CA LYS A 79 7.82 -2.47 3.01
C LYS A 79 8.35 -2.58 4.44
N THR A 80 8.77 -3.77 4.89
CA THR A 80 9.42 -3.94 6.19
C THR A 80 10.80 -3.30 6.20
N PHE A 81 11.60 -3.51 5.15
CA PHE A 81 12.89 -2.85 5.00
C PHE A 81 12.73 -1.33 4.95
N TRP A 82 11.79 -0.83 4.14
CA TRP A 82 11.50 0.60 4.05
C TRP A 82 11.00 1.17 5.40
N TYR A 83 10.13 0.47 6.12
CA TYR A 83 9.64 0.88 7.44
C TYR A 83 10.78 1.14 8.43
N LEU A 84 11.83 0.34 8.36
CA LEU A 84 13.01 0.47 9.21
C LEU A 84 14.06 1.46 8.69
N THR A 85 14.08 1.77 7.39
CA THR A 85 15.19 2.53 6.78
C THR A 85 14.77 3.78 6.02
N GLY A 86 13.59 3.82 5.43
CA GLY A 86 13.15 4.87 4.51
C GLY A 86 13.84 4.85 3.14
N ILE A 87 14.50 3.76 2.77
CA ILE A 87 15.41 3.69 1.62
C ILE A 87 14.83 2.87 0.47
N GLU A 88 14.88 3.42 -0.73
CA GLU A 88 14.44 2.80 -1.99
C GLU A 88 15.61 2.28 -2.85
N SER A 89 16.77 1.97 -2.26
CA SER A 89 17.90 1.44 -3.02
C SER A 89 17.80 -0.08 -3.21
N PRO A 90 17.86 -0.60 -4.46
CA PRO A 90 17.88 -2.04 -4.71
C PRO A 90 19.10 -2.72 -4.09
N GLY A 91 18.92 -3.89 -3.51
CA GLY A 91 20.01 -4.68 -2.93
C GLY A 91 20.57 -4.17 -1.62
N ALA A 92 19.98 -3.11 -1.04
CA ALA A 92 20.35 -2.61 0.28
C ALA A 92 20.11 -3.67 1.37
N THR A 93 20.88 -3.58 2.47
CA THR A 93 20.75 -4.50 3.62
C THR A 93 20.96 -3.72 4.91
N LEU A 94 20.12 -3.97 5.90
CA LEU A 94 20.25 -3.44 7.26
C LEU A 94 20.70 -4.57 8.18
N LEU A 95 21.76 -4.33 8.94
CA LEU A 95 22.24 -5.19 10.02
C LEU A 95 22.28 -4.41 11.31
N MET A 96 21.65 -4.93 12.35
CA MET A 96 21.66 -4.34 13.68
C MET A 96 22.14 -5.37 14.71
N ASP A 97 22.89 -4.93 15.70
CA ASP A 97 23.33 -5.77 16.82
C ASP A 97 22.61 -5.31 18.10
N ALA A 98 21.75 -6.16 18.65
CA ALA A 98 20.95 -5.83 19.83
C ALA A 98 21.83 -5.56 21.08
N ALA A 99 22.95 -6.26 21.21
CA ALA A 99 23.82 -6.12 22.39
C ALA A 99 24.56 -4.79 22.43
N SER A 100 25.02 -4.28 21.28
CA SER A 100 25.80 -3.03 21.20
C SER A 100 24.98 -1.83 20.72
N GLY A 101 23.79 -2.05 20.14
CA GLY A 101 23.01 -1.03 19.47
C GLY A 101 23.61 -0.58 18.12
N ARG A 102 24.68 -1.24 17.64
CA ARG A 102 25.31 -0.93 16.34
C ARG A 102 24.33 -1.17 15.20
N GLN A 103 24.25 -0.23 14.28
CA GLN A 103 23.39 -0.31 13.10
C GLN A 103 24.23 0.00 11.86
N VAL A 104 24.24 -0.93 10.90
CA VAL A 104 25.01 -0.81 9.67
C VAL A 104 24.04 -0.90 8.49
N LEU A 105 24.08 0.11 7.63
CA LEU A 105 23.41 0.11 6.35
C LEU A 105 24.42 -0.30 5.27
N PHE A 106 24.10 -1.36 4.55
CA PHE A 106 24.88 -1.78 3.38
C PHE A 106 24.17 -1.36 2.11
N LEU A 107 24.85 -0.63 1.25
CA LEU A 107 24.36 -0.17 -0.04
C LEU A 107 25.17 -0.77 -1.19
N PRO A 108 24.62 -0.82 -2.41
CA PRO A 108 25.37 -1.17 -3.61
C PRO A 108 26.62 -0.29 -3.74
N SER A 109 27.63 -0.80 -4.44
CA SER A 109 28.78 0.01 -4.83
C SER A 109 28.38 0.99 -5.95
N PRO A 110 29.08 2.16 -6.06
CA PRO A 110 28.80 3.15 -7.10
C PRO A 110 28.76 2.56 -8.51
N ALA A 111 27.71 2.88 -9.26
CA ALA A 111 27.46 2.36 -10.60
C ALA A 111 27.22 3.48 -11.62
N ARG A 112 28.21 4.35 -11.84
CA ARG A 112 28.13 5.57 -12.68
C ARG A 112 27.52 5.36 -14.07
N ASN A 113 27.77 4.22 -14.71
CA ASN A 113 27.17 3.92 -16.02
C ASN A 113 25.65 3.71 -15.90
N LYS A 114 25.19 3.12 -14.81
CA LYS A 114 23.77 2.91 -14.54
C LYS A 114 23.07 4.23 -14.22
N GLU A 115 23.70 5.06 -13.41
CA GLU A 115 23.19 6.39 -13.07
C GLU A 115 23.02 7.30 -14.28
N ALA A 116 23.85 7.14 -15.31
CA ALA A 116 23.68 7.85 -16.58
C ALA A 116 22.39 7.48 -17.33
N TRP A 117 21.80 6.32 -17.03
CA TRP A 117 20.55 5.82 -17.64
C TRP A 117 19.33 6.00 -16.75
N GLU A 118 19.50 5.82 -15.44
CA GLU A 118 18.38 5.70 -14.49
C GLU A 118 18.30 6.89 -13.51
N GLY A 119 19.27 7.79 -13.55
CA GLY A 119 19.39 8.87 -12.58
C GLY A 119 20.22 8.47 -11.35
N GLU A 120 20.31 9.36 -10.36
CA GLU A 120 21.09 9.17 -9.14
C GLU A 120 20.55 7.97 -8.34
N LEU A 121 21.41 7.01 -8.05
CA LEU A 121 21.13 5.84 -7.23
C LEU A 121 21.85 5.99 -5.89
N TRP A 122 21.17 5.64 -4.80
CA TRP A 122 21.80 5.68 -3.48
C TRP A 122 22.79 4.54 -3.35
N ASP A 123 24.05 4.88 -3.18
CA ASP A 123 25.14 3.91 -3.10
C ASP A 123 26.10 4.18 -1.92
N SER A 124 27.05 3.29 -1.72
CA SER A 124 27.98 3.35 -0.60
C SER A 124 29.05 4.44 -0.74
N GLY A 125 29.14 5.12 -1.88
CA GLY A 125 30.02 6.27 -2.12
C GLY A 125 29.39 7.60 -1.77
N ASP A 126 28.09 7.61 -1.42
CA ASP A 126 27.32 8.81 -1.14
C ASP A 126 27.42 9.20 0.34
N GLU A 127 28.34 10.10 0.68
CA GLU A 127 28.53 10.59 2.06
C GLU A 127 27.25 11.21 2.65
N TRP A 128 26.40 11.82 1.81
CA TRP A 128 25.15 12.45 2.21
C TRP A 128 24.07 11.47 2.68
N VAL A 129 24.16 10.18 2.34
CA VAL A 129 23.19 9.17 2.76
C VAL A 129 23.13 9.05 4.27
N GLY A 130 24.27 9.06 4.95
CA GLY A 130 24.33 9.02 6.41
C GLY A 130 23.60 10.21 7.05
N GLU A 131 23.80 11.41 6.53
CA GLU A 131 23.12 12.63 7.02
C GLU A 131 21.62 12.57 6.79
N LEU A 132 21.19 12.15 5.61
CA LEU A 132 19.79 12.08 5.23
C LEU A 132 19.00 11.01 6.00
N THR A 133 19.62 9.86 6.27
CA THR A 133 18.98 8.68 6.85
C THR A 133 19.20 8.53 8.35
N GLY A 134 20.18 9.25 8.91
CA GLY A 134 20.59 9.14 10.30
C GLY A 134 21.44 7.89 10.60
N PHE A 135 21.91 7.16 9.59
CA PHE A 135 22.87 6.08 9.79
C PHE A 135 24.28 6.64 10.01
N THR A 136 24.92 6.24 11.09
CA THR A 136 26.32 6.59 11.37
C THR A 136 27.32 5.67 10.68
N GLU A 137 26.87 4.53 10.19
CA GLU A 137 27.69 3.54 9.49
C GLU A 137 27.00 3.08 8.22
N VAL A 138 27.53 3.52 7.07
CA VAL A 138 27.12 3.11 5.74
C VAL A 138 28.29 2.40 5.08
N ARG A 139 28.09 1.20 4.54
CA ARG A 139 29.13 0.36 3.96
C ARG A 139 28.74 -0.18 2.60
N PRO A 140 29.74 -0.55 1.75
CA PRO A 140 29.49 -1.30 0.53
C PRO A 140 28.82 -2.66 0.84
N ALA A 141 27.87 -3.08 0.02
CA ALA A 141 27.23 -4.39 0.16
C ALA A 141 28.20 -5.58 0.08
N SER A 142 29.36 -5.39 -0.56
CA SER A 142 30.44 -6.38 -0.62
C SER A 142 31.04 -6.72 0.74
N GLU A 143 30.94 -5.83 1.73
CA GLU A 143 31.48 -6.04 3.08
C GLU A 143 30.50 -6.75 4.04
N LEU A 144 29.27 -6.99 3.60
CA LEU A 144 28.24 -7.61 4.45
C LEU A 144 28.69 -8.95 5.04
N LEU A 145 29.30 -9.80 4.25
CA LEU A 145 29.71 -11.13 4.70
C LEU A 145 30.83 -11.08 5.73
N GLU A 146 31.79 -10.17 5.56
CA GLU A 146 32.89 -9.96 6.51
C GLU A 146 32.35 -9.47 7.88
N VAL A 147 31.43 -8.51 7.85
CA VAL A 147 30.80 -8.00 9.08
C VAL A 147 29.93 -9.08 9.75
N LEU A 148 29.22 -9.90 8.98
CA LEU A 148 28.47 -11.02 9.52
C LEU A 148 29.40 -12.07 10.15
N GLU A 149 30.53 -12.40 9.55
CA GLU A 149 31.54 -13.32 10.11
C GLU A 149 32.11 -12.78 11.43
N GLU A 150 32.43 -11.48 11.51
CA GLU A 150 32.88 -10.82 12.74
C GLU A 150 31.85 -10.95 13.86
N LEU A 151 30.59 -10.60 13.56
CA LEU A 151 29.54 -10.51 14.57
C LEU A 151 28.99 -11.88 14.98
N THR A 152 28.88 -12.84 14.08
CA THR A 152 28.44 -14.20 14.40
C THR A 152 29.48 -15.00 15.21
N ALA A 153 30.72 -14.56 15.28
CA ALA A 153 31.68 -15.06 16.24
C ALA A 153 31.33 -14.71 17.69
N LYS A 154 30.58 -13.65 17.91
CA LYS A 154 30.17 -13.11 19.24
C LYS A 154 28.76 -13.54 19.63
N THR A 155 27.86 -13.70 18.66
CA THR A 155 26.47 -14.14 18.90
C THR A 155 26.06 -15.24 17.92
N ARG A 156 25.21 -16.17 18.38
CA ARG A 156 24.78 -17.32 17.59
C ARG A 156 23.33 -17.22 17.14
N THR A 157 22.68 -16.10 17.36
CA THR A 157 21.28 -15.84 16.97
C THR A 157 21.21 -14.74 15.94
N ILE A 158 20.49 -14.98 14.83
CA ILE A 158 20.10 -13.96 13.86
C ILE A 158 18.57 -13.93 13.75
N TRP A 159 18.00 -12.76 13.92
CA TRP A 159 16.58 -12.48 13.73
C TRP A 159 16.35 -11.97 12.31
N ILE A 160 15.37 -12.54 11.61
CA ILE A 160 14.94 -12.10 10.27
C ILE A 160 13.43 -12.05 10.21
N SER A 161 12.85 -11.25 9.32
CA SER A 161 11.46 -11.47 8.93
C SER A 161 11.37 -12.76 8.12
N LYS A 162 10.46 -13.66 8.49
CA LYS A 162 10.15 -14.90 7.75
C LYS A 162 8.87 -14.78 6.94
N HIS A 163 8.09 -13.74 7.18
CA HIS A 163 6.95 -13.46 6.33
C HIS A 163 7.45 -13.06 4.92
N PRO A 164 6.92 -13.66 3.84
CA PRO A 164 7.29 -13.28 2.49
C PRO A 164 7.00 -11.79 2.24
N HIS A 165 7.89 -11.13 1.49
CA HIS A 165 7.66 -9.76 1.10
C HIS A 165 6.34 -9.60 0.32
N VAL A 166 5.72 -8.45 0.48
CA VAL A 166 4.51 -8.07 -0.25
C VAL A 166 4.90 -7.07 -1.32
N ALA A 167 4.65 -7.42 -2.58
CA ALA A 167 4.88 -6.51 -3.70
C ALA A 167 3.88 -5.33 -3.64
N GLN A 168 4.19 -4.23 -4.36
CA GLN A 168 3.24 -3.15 -4.56
C GLN A 168 1.90 -3.70 -5.08
N ALA A 169 0.79 -3.16 -4.62
CA ALA A 169 -0.55 -3.65 -4.88
C ALA A 169 -0.82 -5.10 -4.42
N GLY A 170 0.01 -5.63 -3.51
CA GLY A 170 -0.18 -6.93 -2.88
C GLY A 170 -0.94 -6.84 -1.56
N CYS A 171 -1.30 -8.01 -1.04
CA CYS A 171 -1.97 -8.15 0.26
C CYS A 171 -1.10 -8.99 1.19
N PHE A 172 -0.95 -8.55 2.44
CA PHE A 172 -0.19 -9.25 3.46
C PHE A 172 -0.68 -10.68 3.68
N ASP A 173 -1.97 -10.86 3.83
CA ASP A 173 -2.62 -12.16 4.09
C ASP A 173 -2.48 -13.18 2.94
N ARG A 174 -2.16 -12.75 1.72
CA ARG A 174 -2.01 -13.60 0.54
C ARG A 174 -0.58 -14.06 0.29
N ALA A 175 0.43 -13.32 0.76
CA ALA A 175 1.83 -13.61 0.48
C ALA A 175 2.26 -14.99 0.98
N GLY A 176 2.03 -15.30 2.24
CA GLY A 176 2.36 -16.61 2.83
C GLY A 176 1.65 -17.79 2.15
N PRO A 177 0.33 -17.78 1.97
CA PRO A 177 -0.37 -18.81 1.21
C PRO A 177 0.11 -18.98 -0.23
N PHE A 178 0.47 -17.89 -0.91
CA PHE A 178 1.01 -17.95 -2.28
C PHE A 178 2.35 -18.70 -2.30
N ASP A 179 3.28 -18.34 -1.42
CA ASP A 179 4.60 -18.96 -1.39
C ASP A 179 4.53 -20.43 -0.95
N ARG A 180 3.64 -20.78 -0.02
CA ARG A 180 3.40 -22.19 0.31
C ARG A 180 2.90 -23.01 -0.88
N ARG A 181 1.98 -22.45 -1.69
CA ARG A 181 1.51 -23.15 -2.90
C ARG A 181 2.63 -23.30 -3.92
N ARG A 182 3.46 -22.26 -4.12
CA ARG A 182 4.61 -22.31 -5.02
C ARG A 182 5.64 -23.33 -4.59
N ALA A 183 5.97 -23.37 -3.30
CA ALA A 183 6.91 -24.36 -2.75
C ALA A 183 6.38 -25.81 -2.83
N ALA A 184 5.06 -26.00 -2.81
CA ALA A 184 4.43 -27.31 -2.96
C ALA A 184 4.21 -27.71 -4.44
N ASP A 185 4.44 -26.85 -5.39
CA ASP A 185 4.32 -27.16 -6.83
C ASP A 185 5.48 -28.07 -7.25
N PRO A 186 5.20 -29.29 -7.77
CA PRO A 186 6.24 -30.25 -8.14
C PRO A 186 7.13 -29.80 -9.31
N LEU A 187 6.72 -28.79 -10.08
CA LEU A 187 7.48 -28.26 -11.20
C LEU A 187 8.17 -26.92 -10.90
N ASP A 188 7.80 -26.24 -9.81
CA ASP A 188 8.44 -25.01 -9.34
C ASP A 188 9.25 -25.28 -8.05
N GLY A 189 8.62 -25.63 -6.97
CA GLY A 189 9.26 -26.04 -5.69
C GLY A 189 10.11 -24.97 -5.01
N ARG A 190 10.09 -23.70 -5.48
CA ARG A 190 10.94 -22.63 -4.94
C ARG A 190 10.48 -22.22 -3.54
N ALA A 191 11.42 -22.22 -2.60
CA ALA A 191 11.22 -21.60 -1.30
C ALA A 191 10.99 -20.08 -1.42
N SER A 192 10.41 -19.47 -0.41
CA SER A 192 10.41 -18.03 -0.30
C SER A 192 11.84 -17.49 -0.19
N ARG A 193 12.02 -16.21 -0.52
CA ARG A 193 13.31 -15.52 -0.39
C ARG A 193 13.81 -15.54 1.06
N GLU A 194 12.90 -15.37 2.00
CA GLU A 194 13.14 -15.34 3.45
C GLU A 194 13.52 -16.73 3.97
N GLN A 195 12.84 -17.76 3.48
CA GLN A 195 13.19 -19.14 3.81
C GLN A 195 14.60 -19.52 3.28
N ALA A 196 14.89 -19.17 2.03
CA ALA A 196 16.20 -19.39 1.43
C ALA A 196 17.30 -18.63 2.19
N LEU A 197 17.03 -17.39 2.63
CA LEU A 197 17.95 -16.63 3.47
C LEU A 197 18.21 -17.34 4.80
N ALA A 198 17.16 -17.81 5.46
CA ALA A 198 17.31 -18.53 6.73
C ALA A 198 18.19 -19.78 6.61
N GLU A 199 18.01 -20.55 5.54
CA GLU A 199 18.82 -21.75 5.25
C GLU A 199 20.28 -21.40 5.00
N GLN A 200 20.56 -20.37 4.18
CA GLN A 200 21.93 -19.91 3.91
C GLN A 200 22.66 -19.37 5.15
N LEU A 201 21.96 -18.63 6.02
CA LEU A 201 22.55 -18.14 7.27
C LEU A 201 22.91 -19.30 8.20
N LYS A 202 22.07 -20.31 8.33
CA LYS A 202 22.34 -21.51 9.12
C LYS A 202 23.52 -22.29 8.57
N GLU A 203 23.53 -22.53 7.27
CA GLU A 203 24.57 -23.32 6.60
C GLU A 203 25.93 -22.61 6.69
N ARG A 204 25.98 -21.32 6.38
CA ARG A 204 27.23 -20.57 6.27
C ARG A 204 27.84 -20.20 7.62
N PHE A 205 27.02 -19.76 8.58
CA PHE A 205 27.50 -19.23 9.86
C PHE A 205 27.20 -20.15 11.04
N GLY A 206 26.45 -21.23 10.86
CA GLY A 206 26.03 -22.16 11.91
C GLY A 206 25.23 -21.50 13.02
N VAL A 207 24.46 -20.47 12.73
CA VAL A 207 23.65 -19.71 13.67
C VAL A 207 22.23 -20.24 13.79
N GLU A 208 21.56 -19.93 14.90
CA GLU A 208 20.13 -20.07 15.02
C GLU A 208 19.43 -18.89 14.32
N VAL A 209 18.43 -19.18 13.47
CA VAL A 209 17.66 -18.13 12.78
C VAL A 209 16.24 -18.09 13.34
N LYS A 210 15.90 -17.00 14.00
CA LYS A 210 14.60 -16.75 14.64
C LYS A 210 13.73 -15.79 13.83
N PRO A 211 12.40 -15.94 13.88
CA PRO A 211 11.49 -14.94 13.28
C PRO A 211 11.40 -13.71 14.19
N ILE A 212 11.39 -12.50 13.59
CA ILE A 212 11.14 -11.21 14.25
C ILE A 212 9.75 -10.67 13.92
N ASP A 213 8.95 -11.47 13.20
CA ASP A 213 7.69 -11.01 12.61
C ASP A 213 6.69 -10.54 13.67
N GLY A 214 6.61 -11.19 14.83
CA GLY A 214 5.69 -10.81 15.90
C GLY A 214 5.90 -9.38 16.37
N GLU A 215 7.15 -9.03 16.70
CA GLU A 215 7.56 -7.70 17.17
C GLU A 215 7.31 -6.63 16.10
N LEU A 216 7.59 -6.96 14.83
CA LEU A 216 7.34 -6.06 13.70
C LEU A 216 5.84 -5.82 13.48
N PHE A 217 5.02 -6.88 13.57
CA PHE A 217 3.58 -6.76 13.36
C PHE A 217 2.92 -5.97 14.48
N ASP A 218 3.35 -6.15 15.73
CA ASP A 218 2.90 -5.35 16.86
C ASP A 218 3.22 -3.85 16.68
N MET A 219 4.44 -3.54 16.20
CA MET A 219 4.83 -2.17 15.92
C MET A 219 4.02 -1.55 14.78
N ARG A 220 3.71 -2.32 13.72
CA ARG A 220 2.95 -1.85 12.56
C ARG A 220 1.44 -1.77 12.81
N ARG A 221 0.92 -2.59 13.73
CA ARG A 221 -0.51 -2.63 14.08
C ARG A 221 -0.97 -1.31 14.69
N VAL A 222 -0.20 -0.75 15.64
CA VAL A 222 -0.48 0.54 16.27
C VAL A 222 0.32 1.63 15.55
N LYS A 223 -0.39 2.50 14.84
CA LYS A 223 0.21 3.52 13.97
C LYS A 223 0.66 4.74 14.77
N THR A 224 1.84 5.25 14.44
CA THR A 224 2.34 6.53 14.98
C THR A 224 1.62 7.71 14.33
N ALA A 225 1.88 8.91 14.85
CA ALA A 225 1.31 10.13 14.28
C ALA A 225 1.74 10.38 12.82
N GLU A 226 3.00 10.07 12.49
CA GLU A 226 3.56 10.19 11.15
C GLU A 226 2.91 9.20 10.17
N GLU A 227 2.68 7.96 10.60
CA GLU A 227 1.98 6.93 9.82
C GLU A 227 0.53 7.33 9.56
N ILE A 228 -0.17 7.81 10.59
CA ILE A 228 -1.54 8.31 10.47
C ILE A 228 -1.61 9.50 9.50
N ASP A 229 -0.62 10.40 9.52
CA ASP A 229 -0.56 11.52 8.57
C ASP A 229 -0.38 11.02 7.13
N ALA A 230 0.52 10.06 6.89
CA ALA A 230 0.71 9.44 5.58
C ALA A 230 -0.59 8.78 5.09
N MET A 231 -1.27 8.00 5.93
CA MET A 231 -2.57 7.39 5.60
C MET A 231 -3.66 8.44 5.32
N ARG A 232 -3.69 9.56 6.04
CA ARG A 232 -4.62 10.66 5.77
C ARG A 232 -4.35 11.33 4.42
N ARG A 233 -3.08 11.49 4.05
CA ARG A 233 -2.71 12.03 2.72
C ARG A 233 -3.14 11.06 1.61
N ALA A 234 -2.88 9.76 1.75
CA ALA A 234 -3.35 8.75 0.83
C ALA A 234 -4.89 8.74 0.73
N GLY A 235 -5.59 8.78 1.89
CA GLY A 235 -7.05 8.85 1.96
C GLY A 235 -7.63 10.10 1.29
N ARG A 236 -6.95 11.25 1.42
CA ARG A 236 -7.36 12.48 0.74
C ARG A 236 -7.23 12.34 -0.79
N ALA A 237 -6.10 11.82 -1.28
CA ALA A 237 -5.89 11.60 -2.70
C ALA A 237 -6.95 10.66 -3.29
N GLY A 238 -7.23 9.53 -2.62
CA GLY A 238 -8.28 8.60 -3.01
C GLY A 238 -9.68 9.22 -2.99
N ALA A 239 -10.01 10.03 -1.97
CA ALA A 239 -11.31 10.71 -1.88
C ALA A 239 -11.51 11.72 -3.01
N ILE A 240 -10.47 12.50 -3.38
CA ILE A 240 -10.53 13.44 -4.51
C ILE A 240 -10.80 12.66 -5.81
N ALA A 241 -10.05 11.56 -6.04
CA ALA A 241 -10.23 10.72 -7.21
C ALA A 241 -11.65 10.13 -7.28
N MET A 242 -12.17 9.65 -6.15
CA MET A 242 -13.54 9.10 -6.08
C MET A 242 -14.60 10.15 -6.44
N VAL A 243 -14.46 11.38 -5.96
CA VAL A 243 -15.37 12.49 -6.31
C VAL A 243 -15.31 12.77 -7.81
N GLU A 244 -14.13 12.79 -8.43
CA GLU A 244 -13.99 13.00 -9.87
C GLU A 244 -14.57 11.84 -10.68
N ALA A 245 -14.44 10.59 -10.22
CA ALA A 245 -15.07 9.42 -10.84
C ALA A 245 -16.61 9.53 -10.81
N ILE A 246 -17.19 9.89 -9.67
CA ILE A 246 -18.65 10.10 -9.54
C ILE A 246 -19.12 11.20 -10.49
N ARG A 247 -18.43 12.34 -10.54
CA ARG A 247 -18.76 13.49 -11.42
C ARG A 247 -18.65 13.17 -12.89
N SER A 248 -17.72 12.31 -13.27
CA SER A 248 -17.45 11.92 -14.66
C SER A 248 -18.35 10.80 -15.16
N THR A 249 -19.08 10.15 -14.27
CA THR A 249 -19.95 9.01 -14.61
C THR A 249 -21.12 9.43 -15.47
N ARG A 250 -21.31 8.72 -16.59
CA ARG A 250 -22.48 8.84 -17.47
C ARG A 250 -22.61 7.59 -18.33
N ALA A 251 -23.80 7.33 -18.83
CA ALA A 251 -24.01 6.24 -19.78
C ALA A 251 -23.11 6.35 -21.01
N GLY A 252 -22.61 5.23 -21.48
CA GLY A 252 -21.78 5.11 -22.69
C GLY A 252 -20.27 5.19 -22.46
N ILE A 253 -19.77 5.71 -21.32
CA ILE A 253 -18.34 5.58 -20.99
C ILE A 253 -18.05 4.15 -20.55
N GLY A 254 -16.77 3.75 -20.59
CA GLY A 254 -16.31 2.43 -20.15
C GLY A 254 -15.92 2.41 -18.67
N GLU A 255 -15.97 1.22 -18.07
CA GLU A 255 -15.37 0.98 -16.76
C GLU A 255 -13.89 1.38 -16.75
N TRP A 256 -13.17 1.12 -17.86
CA TRP A 256 -11.77 1.52 -18.07
C TRP A 256 -11.55 3.05 -18.08
N ASP A 257 -12.56 3.85 -18.46
CA ASP A 257 -12.43 5.31 -18.42
C ASP A 257 -12.40 5.82 -16.98
N LEU A 258 -13.18 5.21 -16.09
CA LEU A 258 -13.17 5.52 -14.64
C LEU A 258 -11.88 5.03 -13.98
N ASP A 259 -11.41 3.84 -14.32
CA ASP A 259 -10.13 3.29 -13.85
C ASP A 259 -8.96 4.23 -14.22
N ALA A 260 -8.86 4.60 -15.50
CA ALA A 260 -7.83 5.52 -15.98
C ALA A 260 -7.90 6.90 -15.30
N LEU A 261 -9.12 7.43 -15.10
CA LEU A 261 -9.33 8.71 -14.41
C LEU A 261 -8.85 8.64 -12.96
N MET A 262 -9.22 7.58 -12.23
CA MET A 262 -8.78 7.40 -10.86
C MET A 262 -7.25 7.34 -10.76
N GLY A 263 -6.60 6.53 -11.59
CA GLY A 263 -5.15 6.40 -11.63
C GLY A 263 -4.45 7.74 -11.92
N TRP A 264 -4.97 8.52 -12.87
CA TRP A 264 -4.44 9.84 -13.18
C TRP A 264 -4.57 10.81 -12.00
N VAL A 265 -5.75 10.84 -11.34
CA VAL A 265 -5.95 11.72 -10.17
C VAL A 265 -5.05 11.30 -9.01
N HIS A 266 -4.93 9.98 -8.75
CA HIS A 266 -4.03 9.47 -7.72
C HIS A 266 -2.59 9.98 -7.92
N GLN A 267 -2.04 9.86 -9.14
CA GLN A 267 -0.69 10.34 -9.45
C GLN A 267 -0.57 11.86 -9.30
N ARG A 268 -1.57 12.61 -9.76
CA ARG A 268 -1.60 14.09 -9.62
C ARG A 268 -1.58 14.53 -8.16
N GLU A 269 -2.23 13.79 -7.28
CA GLU A 269 -2.28 14.07 -5.84
C GLU A 269 -1.07 13.50 -5.07
N GLY A 270 -0.05 13.01 -5.77
CA GLY A 270 1.21 12.54 -5.19
C GLY A 270 1.26 11.03 -4.89
N GLY A 271 0.27 10.26 -5.35
CA GLY A 271 0.29 8.80 -5.23
C GLY A 271 1.45 8.19 -6.02
N SER A 272 2.13 7.23 -5.42
CA SER A 272 3.25 6.50 -5.99
C SER A 272 2.83 5.23 -6.76
N GLY A 273 1.54 4.94 -6.79
CA GLY A 273 0.96 3.80 -7.48
C GLY A 273 -0.33 3.33 -6.83
N PRO A 274 -0.88 2.21 -7.30
CA PRO A 274 -2.08 1.62 -6.73
C PRO A 274 -1.78 0.89 -5.41
N ALA A 275 -2.68 1.01 -4.44
CA ALA A 275 -2.68 0.17 -3.24
C ALA A 275 -3.07 -1.28 -3.58
N TYR A 276 -3.99 -1.44 -4.51
CA TYR A 276 -4.47 -2.69 -5.11
C TYR A 276 -4.99 -2.40 -6.52
N HIS A 277 -5.29 -3.46 -7.31
CA HIS A 277 -5.85 -3.26 -8.66
C HIS A 277 -7.23 -2.59 -8.58
N ALA A 278 -7.51 -1.69 -9.51
CA ALA A 278 -8.81 -1.04 -9.58
C ALA A 278 -9.95 -2.07 -9.75
N ILE A 279 -10.98 -1.93 -8.94
CA ILE A 279 -12.23 -2.68 -9.06
C ILE A 279 -13.30 -1.70 -9.55
N VAL A 280 -13.59 -1.72 -10.83
CA VAL A 280 -14.59 -0.85 -11.45
C VAL A 280 -15.63 -1.72 -12.13
N GLY A 281 -16.72 -2.00 -11.43
CA GLY A 281 -17.80 -2.84 -11.92
C GLY A 281 -19.10 -2.06 -12.14
N SER A 282 -19.73 -2.23 -13.29
CA SER A 282 -21.03 -1.67 -13.61
C SER A 282 -22.08 -2.76 -13.88
N GLY A 283 -23.32 -2.54 -13.46
CA GLY A 283 -24.39 -3.51 -13.61
C GLY A 283 -24.01 -4.90 -13.10
N PRO A 284 -24.05 -5.98 -13.93
CA PRO A 284 -23.73 -7.33 -13.45
C PRO A 284 -22.27 -7.50 -12.98
N ASN A 285 -21.32 -6.71 -13.48
CA ASN A 285 -19.91 -6.79 -13.05
C ASN A 285 -19.72 -6.32 -11.61
N SER A 286 -20.56 -5.42 -11.10
CA SER A 286 -20.54 -4.95 -9.70
C SER A 286 -20.84 -6.05 -8.66
N LEU A 287 -21.26 -7.22 -9.10
CA LEU A 287 -21.51 -8.39 -8.24
C LEU A 287 -20.30 -9.31 -8.08
N ILE A 288 -19.19 -9.00 -8.75
CA ILE A 288 -17.93 -9.75 -8.69
C ILE A 288 -16.98 -8.99 -7.78
N LEU A 289 -16.68 -9.54 -6.60
CA LEU A 289 -15.98 -8.83 -5.51
C LEU A 289 -14.61 -8.25 -5.94
N HIS A 290 -13.77 -9.02 -6.62
CA HIS A 290 -12.47 -8.54 -7.12
C HIS A 290 -12.46 -8.49 -8.64
N TYR A 291 -13.48 -7.84 -9.22
CA TYR A 291 -13.56 -7.65 -10.66
C TYR A 291 -12.42 -6.76 -11.18
N SER A 292 -11.65 -7.26 -12.12
CA SER A 292 -10.43 -6.59 -12.60
C SER A 292 -10.38 -6.34 -14.10
N ALA A 293 -11.41 -6.79 -14.85
CA ALA A 293 -11.36 -6.71 -16.31
C ALA A 293 -11.71 -5.32 -16.85
N SER A 294 -12.45 -4.50 -16.10
CA SER A 294 -12.87 -3.14 -16.47
C SER A 294 -13.31 -3.03 -17.93
N SER A 295 -14.19 -3.95 -18.42
CA SER A 295 -14.42 -4.17 -19.86
C SER A 295 -15.79 -3.79 -20.38
N ARG A 296 -16.72 -3.35 -19.52
CA ARG A 296 -18.09 -3.05 -19.89
C ARG A 296 -18.31 -1.54 -20.07
N ARG A 297 -19.21 -1.16 -20.99
CA ARG A 297 -19.75 0.20 -21.05
C ARG A 297 -20.90 0.37 -20.07
N LEU A 298 -20.94 1.49 -19.38
CA LEU A 298 -21.97 1.84 -18.41
C LEU A 298 -23.30 2.09 -19.12
N GLU A 299 -24.38 1.53 -18.60
CA GLU A 299 -25.74 1.75 -19.07
C GLU A 299 -26.54 2.58 -18.05
N GLY A 300 -27.53 3.35 -18.52
CA GLY A 300 -28.25 4.30 -17.68
C GLY A 300 -29.00 3.71 -16.47
N GLY A 301 -29.32 2.41 -16.52
CA GLY A 301 -29.98 1.69 -15.41
C GLY A 301 -29.03 0.99 -14.44
N ASP A 302 -27.71 1.05 -14.67
CA ASP A 302 -26.72 0.38 -13.83
C ASP A 302 -26.44 1.11 -12.53
N MET A 303 -26.00 0.33 -11.53
CA MET A 303 -25.14 0.82 -10.45
C MET A 303 -23.68 0.66 -10.87
N VAL A 304 -22.84 1.61 -10.51
CA VAL A 304 -21.38 1.48 -10.47
C VAL A 304 -20.98 1.10 -9.05
N LEU A 305 -20.12 0.11 -8.91
CA LEU A 305 -19.28 -0.10 -7.73
C LEU A 305 -17.85 0.22 -8.15
N LEU A 306 -17.23 1.16 -7.46
CA LEU A 306 -15.84 1.50 -7.66
C LEU A 306 -15.11 1.40 -6.32
N ASP A 307 -14.07 0.60 -6.31
CA ASP A 307 -13.21 0.32 -5.18
C ASP A 307 -11.76 0.44 -5.63
N TYR A 308 -11.10 1.50 -5.16
CA TYR A 308 -9.74 1.81 -5.58
C TYR A 308 -9.11 2.86 -4.67
N GLY A 309 -7.89 2.58 -4.20
CA GLY A 309 -7.09 3.49 -3.42
C GLY A 309 -5.65 3.62 -3.91
N PRO A 310 -5.00 4.79 -3.71
CA PRO A 310 -3.58 4.97 -3.96
C PRO A 310 -2.71 4.45 -2.82
N GLU A 311 -1.47 4.16 -3.16
CA GLU A 311 -0.34 4.15 -2.24
C GLU A 311 0.36 5.51 -2.28
N LEU A 312 0.65 6.08 -1.12
CA LEU A 312 1.42 7.32 -0.95
C LEU A 312 2.39 7.15 0.21
N ASP A 313 3.68 7.37 -0.03
CA ASP A 313 4.74 7.11 0.96
C ASP A 313 4.63 5.70 1.58
N HIS A 314 4.43 4.69 0.77
CA HIS A 314 4.19 3.29 1.14
C HIS A 314 2.93 3.01 1.97
N TYR A 315 2.16 4.03 2.36
CA TYR A 315 0.89 3.84 3.06
C TYR A 315 -0.27 3.83 2.08
N THR A 316 -1.21 2.94 2.35
CA THR A 316 -2.35 2.67 1.49
C THR A 316 -3.62 3.31 2.02
N THR A 317 -4.61 3.43 1.15
CA THR A 317 -6.01 3.69 1.50
C THR A 317 -6.92 2.78 0.69
N ASP A 318 -8.04 2.42 1.29
CA ASP A 318 -9.08 1.59 0.70
C ASP A 318 -10.39 2.37 0.70
N ILE A 319 -10.95 2.64 -0.49
CA ILE A 319 -12.16 3.44 -0.64
C ILE A 319 -13.11 2.81 -1.65
N THR A 320 -14.23 2.29 -1.17
CA THR A 320 -15.33 1.83 -2.03
C THR A 320 -16.50 2.81 -2.02
N ARG A 321 -17.07 3.10 -3.19
CA ARG A 321 -18.33 3.80 -3.34
C ARG A 321 -19.20 3.16 -4.43
N SER A 322 -20.53 3.25 -4.22
CA SER A 322 -21.49 2.78 -5.21
C SER A 322 -22.51 3.89 -5.52
N TRP A 323 -22.84 4.07 -6.80
CA TRP A 323 -23.81 5.09 -7.24
C TRP A 323 -24.48 4.68 -8.54
N PRO A 324 -25.70 5.22 -8.84
CA PRO A 324 -26.35 4.96 -10.11
C PRO A 324 -25.70 5.74 -11.26
N VAL A 325 -25.56 5.10 -12.42
CA VAL A 325 -25.04 5.76 -13.65
C VAL A 325 -25.87 6.94 -14.09
N SER A 326 -27.18 6.89 -13.87
CA SER A 326 -28.14 7.98 -14.16
C SER A 326 -27.99 9.21 -13.24
N GLY A 327 -27.30 9.07 -12.10
CA GLY A 327 -27.29 10.09 -11.03
C GLY A 327 -28.51 10.05 -10.11
N GLU A 328 -29.53 9.24 -10.42
CA GLU A 328 -30.78 9.13 -9.64
C GLU A 328 -30.98 7.70 -9.14
N PHE A 329 -31.19 7.56 -7.82
CA PHE A 329 -31.51 6.29 -7.21
C PHE A 329 -32.95 5.88 -7.47
N THR A 330 -33.17 4.65 -7.92
CA THR A 330 -34.49 4.04 -7.85
C THR A 330 -34.84 3.71 -6.38
N PRO A 331 -36.12 3.54 -6.00
CA PRO A 331 -36.49 3.20 -4.61
C PRO A 331 -35.76 1.96 -4.07
N ARG A 332 -35.51 0.97 -4.91
CA ARG A 332 -34.78 -0.25 -4.51
C ARG A 332 -33.28 -0.02 -4.34
N MET A 333 -32.66 0.79 -5.18
CA MET A 333 -31.27 1.18 -5.02
C MET A 333 -31.08 1.97 -3.73
N GLU A 334 -31.94 2.95 -3.46
CA GLU A 334 -31.93 3.76 -2.24
C GLU A 334 -32.09 2.90 -0.97
N GLU A 335 -33.07 1.99 -0.96
CA GLU A 335 -33.26 1.05 0.15
C GLU A 335 -32.00 0.25 0.48
N LEU A 336 -31.32 -0.29 -0.54
CA LEU A 336 -30.11 -1.07 -0.36
C LEU A 336 -28.92 -0.19 0.07
N TYR A 337 -28.78 0.98 -0.53
CA TYR A 337 -27.73 1.94 -0.21
C TYR A 337 -27.84 2.41 1.25
N ASP A 338 -29.05 2.79 1.70
CA ASP A 338 -29.32 3.21 3.07
C ASP A 338 -29.12 2.09 4.09
N ALA A 339 -29.36 0.84 3.68
CA ALA A 339 -29.08 -0.31 4.54
C ALA A 339 -27.56 -0.48 4.78
N VAL A 340 -26.75 -0.35 3.72
CA VAL A 340 -25.30 -0.44 3.80
C VAL A 340 -24.71 0.76 4.55
N LEU A 341 -25.21 1.98 4.29
CA LEU A 341 -24.79 3.18 5.00
C LEU A 341 -25.06 3.08 6.52
N ALA A 342 -26.22 2.58 6.91
CA ALA A 342 -26.54 2.33 8.32
C ALA A 342 -25.66 1.25 8.94
N ALA A 343 -25.34 0.19 8.18
CA ALA A 343 -24.41 -0.86 8.64
C ALA A 343 -22.98 -0.30 8.83
N GLN A 344 -22.49 0.51 7.90
CA GLN A 344 -21.20 1.20 8.00
C GLN A 344 -21.15 2.10 9.23
N ALA A 345 -22.17 2.93 9.46
CA ALA A 345 -22.26 3.79 10.64
C ALA A 345 -22.20 2.99 11.95
N ALA A 346 -22.90 1.83 12.00
CA ALA A 346 -22.86 0.94 13.16
C ALA A 346 -21.48 0.30 13.36
N GLY A 347 -20.79 -0.06 12.26
CA GLY A 347 -19.42 -0.57 12.30
C GLY A 347 -18.45 0.48 12.84
N ILE A 348 -18.49 1.70 12.31
CA ILE A 348 -17.65 2.82 12.79
C ILE A 348 -17.88 3.09 14.28
N ALA A 349 -19.13 3.10 14.73
CA ALA A 349 -19.48 3.29 16.14
C ALA A 349 -19.01 2.16 17.06
N ALA A 350 -18.75 0.96 16.51
CA ALA A 350 -18.23 -0.17 17.26
C ALA A 350 -16.69 -0.14 17.44
N VAL A 351 -15.98 0.70 16.68
CA VAL A 351 -14.52 0.88 16.80
C VAL A 351 -14.23 1.62 18.11
N ARG A 352 -13.57 0.93 19.02
CA ARG A 352 -13.16 1.49 20.31
C ARG A 352 -11.98 0.71 20.91
N PRO A 353 -11.17 1.31 21.79
CA PRO A 353 -10.15 0.58 22.53
C PRO A 353 -10.73 -0.63 23.24
N GLY A 354 -10.08 -1.77 23.17
CA GLY A 354 -10.53 -3.05 23.73
C GLY A 354 -11.60 -3.78 22.92
N GLY A 355 -12.19 -3.15 21.87
CA GLY A 355 -13.02 -3.84 20.89
C GLY A 355 -12.17 -4.65 19.89
N THR A 356 -12.81 -5.44 19.04
CA THR A 356 -12.11 -6.27 18.02
C THR A 356 -12.68 -5.99 16.63
N ILE A 357 -11.94 -6.34 15.57
CA ILE A 357 -12.48 -6.34 14.19
C ILE A 357 -13.76 -7.20 14.11
N ALA A 358 -13.80 -8.32 14.83
CA ALA A 358 -14.98 -9.17 14.87
C ALA A 358 -16.20 -8.48 15.53
N ASP A 359 -16.00 -7.53 16.46
CA ASP A 359 -17.09 -6.72 17.00
C ASP A 359 -17.67 -5.75 15.96
N VAL A 360 -16.81 -5.14 15.17
CA VAL A 360 -17.19 -4.26 14.05
C VAL A 360 -18.01 -5.04 13.04
N GLU A 361 -17.54 -6.22 12.64
CA GLU A 361 -18.25 -7.10 11.71
C GLU A 361 -19.63 -7.51 12.25
N ARG A 362 -19.71 -7.88 13.53
CA ARG A 362 -20.98 -8.21 14.17
C ARG A 362 -21.97 -7.03 14.16
N ALA A 363 -21.47 -5.80 14.39
CA ALA A 363 -22.29 -4.60 14.36
C ALA A 363 -22.88 -4.34 12.96
N CYS A 364 -22.05 -4.40 11.92
CA CYS A 364 -22.51 -4.26 10.53
C CYS A 364 -23.53 -5.34 10.14
N ALA A 365 -23.18 -6.60 10.40
CA ALA A 365 -24.03 -7.75 10.04
C ALA A 365 -25.37 -7.75 10.77
N ARG A 366 -25.43 -7.26 12.01
CA ARG A 366 -26.69 -7.11 12.76
C ARG A 366 -27.65 -6.19 12.03
N VAL A 367 -27.21 -4.99 11.63
CA VAL A 367 -28.04 -4.01 10.91
C VAL A 367 -28.60 -4.59 9.62
N LEU A 368 -27.77 -5.27 8.84
CA LEU A 368 -28.20 -5.89 7.58
C LEU A 368 -29.21 -7.04 7.82
N ARG A 369 -29.02 -7.85 8.88
CA ARG A 369 -29.98 -8.92 9.24
C ARG A 369 -31.33 -8.37 9.71
N GLU A 370 -31.33 -7.32 10.53
CA GLU A 370 -32.53 -6.64 10.99
C GLU A 370 -33.35 -6.06 9.83
N ARG A 371 -32.70 -5.67 8.74
CA ARG A 371 -33.33 -5.22 7.48
C ARG A 371 -33.66 -6.35 6.50
N GLY A 372 -33.52 -7.61 6.90
CA GLY A 372 -33.81 -8.78 6.06
C GLY A 372 -32.78 -9.08 4.97
N LEU A 373 -31.61 -8.39 4.99
CA LEU A 373 -30.57 -8.49 3.97
C LEU A 373 -29.43 -9.45 4.36
N GLY A 374 -29.54 -10.15 5.50
CA GLY A 374 -28.47 -11.02 6.01
C GLY A 374 -27.98 -12.10 5.04
N LYS A 375 -28.87 -12.60 4.15
CA LYS A 375 -28.49 -13.58 3.11
C LYS A 375 -27.64 -13.00 1.98
N LEU A 376 -27.54 -11.67 1.90
CA LEU A 376 -26.74 -10.97 0.88
C LEU A 376 -25.33 -10.65 1.35
N ILE A 377 -24.99 -10.86 2.62
CA ILE A 377 -23.64 -10.69 3.14
C ILE A 377 -22.73 -11.75 2.50
N ARG A 378 -21.68 -11.33 1.81
CA ARG A 378 -20.78 -12.17 1.04
C ARG A 378 -19.33 -12.18 1.54
N HIS A 379 -18.93 -11.15 2.30
CA HIS A 379 -17.55 -10.94 2.78
C HIS A 379 -17.56 -10.24 4.15
N GLY A 380 -16.39 -10.11 4.77
CA GLY A 380 -16.20 -9.35 6.00
C GLY A 380 -16.43 -7.85 5.78
N SER A 381 -16.64 -7.12 6.88
CA SER A 381 -17.00 -5.69 6.82
C SER A 381 -15.79 -4.76 6.80
N CYS A 382 -14.64 -5.21 7.29
CA CYS A 382 -13.41 -4.43 7.36
C CYS A 382 -12.18 -5.32 7.59
N HIS A 383 -11.01 -4.75 7.44
CA HIS A 383 -9.70 -5.34 7.72
C HIS A 383 -8.73 -4.27 8.22
N TYR A 384 -7.56 -4.67 8.69
CA TYR A 384 -6.48 -3.76 8.99
C TYR A 384 -5.92 -3.15 7.71
N ILE A 385 -5.43 -1.90 7.80
CA ILE A 385 -4.83 -1.16 6.71
C ILE A 385 -3.59 -0.41 7.20
N GLY A 386 -2.62 -0.19 6.34
CA GLY A 386 -1.39 0.53 6.70
C GLY A 386 -0.40 0.56 5.55
N LEU A 387 0.73 -0.12 5.70
CA LEU A 387 1.71 -0.29 4.63
C LEU A 387 1.15 -1.17 3.49
N GLU A 388 0.35 -2.15 3.81
CA GLU A 388 -0.43 -2.93 2.84
C GLU A 388 -1.92 -2.58 2.96
N ASP A 389 -2.66 -2.83 1.89
CA ASP A 389 -4.11 -2.71 1.84
C ASP A 389 -4.77 -3.65 2.85
N HIS A 390 -4.47 -4.95 2.81
CA HIS A 390 -4.68 -5.88 3.90
C HIS A 390 -3.39 -5.96 4.71
N ASP A 391 -3.33 -5.24 5.82
CA ASP A 391 -2.14 -5.11 6.66
C ASP A 391 -2.15 -6.08 7.85
N VAL A 392 -1.08 -6.03 8.63
CA VAL A 392 -0.88 -6.86 9.83
C VAL A 392 -1.95 -6.63 10.89
N GLY A 393 -2.37 -7.72 11.54
CA GLY A 393 -3.31 -7.70 12.67
C GLY A 393 -4.20 -8.94 12.69
N GLU A 394 -4.61 -9.34 13.88
CA GLU A 394 -5.49 -10.49 14.10
C GLU A 394 -6.91 -10.04 14.42
N TYR A 395 -7.90 -10.61 13.73
CA TYR A 395 -9.32 -10.19 13.82
C TYR A 395 -9.93 -10.34 15.22
N GLY A 396 -9.37 -11.22 16.04
CA GLY A 396 -9.82 -11.49 17.40
C GLY A 396 -9.09 -10.70 18.49
N GLU A 397 -8.01 -10.01 18.14
CA GLU A 397 -7.24 -9.22 19.11
C GLU A 397 -7.90 -7.88 19.43
N PRO A 398 -7.79 -7.40 20.69
CA PRO A 398 -8.27 -6.09 21.07
C PRO A 398 -7.58 -4.97 20.30
N LEU A 399 -8.36 -3.99 19.82
CA LEU A 399 -7.84 -2.75 19.25
C LEU A 399 -7.20 -1.92 20.37
N GLU A 400 -6.00 -1.46 20.15
CA GLU A 400 -5.27 -0.57 21.04
C GLU A 400 -5.62 0.90 20.77
N PRO A 401 -5.50 1.81 21.75
CA PRO A 401 -5.80 3.23 21.57
C PRO A 401 -4.83 3.93 20.64
#